data_a3cf74db0126a7649043d97ca6a4e4b0
#
_entry.id   a3cf74db0126a7649043d97ca6a4e4b0
#
_cell.length_a   1.000
_cell.length_b   1.000
_cell.length_c   1.000
_cell.angle_alpha   90.00
_cell.angle_beta   90.00
_cell.angle_gamma   90.00
#
_symmetry.space_group_name_H-M   'P 1'
#
loop_
_entity.id
_entity.type
_entity.pdbx_description
1 polymer ?
#
loop_
_entity_poly.entity_id
_entity_poly.type
_entity_poly.pdbx_seq_one_letter_code
_entity_poly.pdbx_strand_id
1 'polypeptide(L)'
;MIVETHLHTFFSDGLHSPLDMARRVKSLKLNGFAITDHDTVKGQKAAKIAAKQLKLKLIPGIEVSSTDGHVIGLFVEKEIPRLSAEEVVELIHEQGGVAIAAHPHCHFRPSVGDLIKTVKFDYVETFNTRVPWIPDSWKTQGIAKEMNLKGIAASDAHAIEEVGFGTTKVRDFGDFENGKAKVASARWTGPWLITYGKFRRFLRKNKLY
;
A
#
# COMPACT_ATOMS: atom_id res chain seq x y z
N MET A 1 -13.28 8.63 8.16
CA MET A 1 -12.87 7.22 8.20
C MET A 1 -11.35 7.12 8.30
N ILE A 2 -10.83 6.09 8.94
CA ILE A 2 -9.42 5.75 8.94
C ILE A 2 -9.27 4.42 8.21
N VAL A 3 -8.40 4.37 7.21
CA VAL A 3 -8.23 3.23 6.31
C VAL A 3 -6.75 2.85 6.14
N GLU A 4 -6.55 1.59 5.86
CA GLU A 4 -5.25 1.05 5.45
C GLU A 4 -5.18 1.04 3.92
N THR A 5 -4.12 1.56 3.33
CA THR A 5 -4.03 1.76 1.88
C THR A 5 -3.01 0.85 1.19
N HIS A 6 -2.25 0.04 1.94
CA HIS A 6 -1.21 -0.81 1.39
C HIS A 6 -1.04 -2.07 2.23
N LEU A 7 -1.66 -3.18 1.78
CA LEU A 7 -1.61 -4.50 2.43
C LEU A 7 -1.37 -5.61 1.42
N HIS A 8 -0.53 -6.56 1.80
CA HIS A 8 -0.24 -7.78 1.03
C HIS A 8 -0.84 -9.01 1.68
N THR A 9 -1.29 -9.94 0.84
CA THR A 9 -1.84 -11.23 1.27
C THR A 9 -1.04 -12.38 0.68
N PHE A 10 -1.45 -13.60 0.96
CA PHE A 10 -0.81 -14.78 0.37
C PHE A 10 -1.03 -14.92 -1.15
N PHE A 11 -1.85 -14.07 -1.77
CA PHE A 11 -1.97 -14.02 -3.23
C PHE A 11 -0.73 -13.43 -3.90
N SER A 12 0.08 -12.70 -3.14
CA SER A 12 1.44 -12.30 -3.54
C SER A 12 2.46 -12.81 -2.50
N ASP A 13 3.00 -11.95 -1.71
CA ASP A 13 4.08 -12.28 -0.78
C ASP A 13 3.75 -12.02 0.70
N GLY A 14 2.50 -11.69 1.02
CA GLY A 14 2.01 -11.62 2.38
C GLY A 14 1.85 -13.00 3.04
N LEU A 15 1.79 -13.03 4.36
CA LEU A 15 1.69 -14.28 5.16
C LEU A 15 0.26 -14.76 5.33
N HIS A 16 -0.71 -13.86 5.29
CA HIS A 16 -2.07 -14.11 5.76
C HIS A 16 -3.11 -14.02 4.65
N SER A 17 -4.27 -14.62 4.90
CA SER A 17 -5.42 -14.50 3.99
C SER A 17 -6.00 -13.08 4.00
N PRO A 18 -6.73 -12.68 2.94
CA PRO A 18 -7.50 -11.44 2.97
C PRO A 18 -8.46 -11.35 4.17
N LEU A 19 -9.02 -12.48 4.60
CA LEU A 19 -9.89 -12.54 5.78
C LEU A 19 -9.14 -12.23 7.07
N ASP A 20 -7.93 -12.78 7.25
CA ASP A 20 -7.13 -12.53 8.47
C ASP A 20 -6.67 -11.08 8.52
N MET A 21 -6.24 -10.51 7.38
CA MET A 21 -5.91 -9.08 7.28
C MET A 21 -7.14 -8.23 7.63
N ALA A 22 -8.31 -8.55 7.08
CA ALA A 22 -9.56 -7.84 7.38
C ALA A 22 -9.98 -7.97 8.86
N ARG A 23 -9.82 -9.14 9.48
CA ARG A 23 -10.06 -9.33 10.93
C ARG A 23 -9.15 -8.43 11.76
N ARG A 24 -7.88 -8.32 11.36
CA ARG A 24 -6.94 -7.44 12.04
C ARG A 24 -7.32 -5.96 11.88
N VAL A 25 -7.67 -5.52 10.68
CA VAL A 25 -8.23 -4.17 10.42
C VAL A 25 -9.41 -3.89 11.34
N LYS A 26 -10.35 -4.84 11.45
CA LYS A 26 -11.53 -4.72 12.32
C LYS A 26 -11.16 -4.62 13.78
N SER A 27 -10.22 -5.43 14.27
CA SER A 27 -9.78 -5.43 15.67
C SER A 27 -9.13 -4.10 16.08
N LEU A 28 -8.52 -3.41 15.12
CA LEU A 28 -7.93 -2.07 15.30
C LEU A 28 -8.97 -0.93 15.16
N LYS A 29 -10.25 -1.26 14.96
CA LYS A 29 -11.34 -0.30 14.76
C LYS A 29 -11.14 0.62 13.54
N LEU A 30 -10.38 0.19 12.55
CA LEU A 30 -10.27 0.87 11.27
C LEU A 30 -11.56 0.70 10.47
N ASN A 31 -11.85 1.61 9.56
CA ASN A 31 -13.11 1.64 8.80
C ASN A 31 -13.04 0.86 7.48
N GLY A 32 -11.83 0.65 6.95
CA GLY A 32 -11.62 -0.02 5.67
C GLY A 32 -10.16 -0.30 5.39
N PHE A 33 -9.92 -0.97 4.28
CA PHE A 33 -8.57 -1.35 3.85
C PHE A 33 -8.51 -1.53 2.33
N ALA A 34 -7.32 -1.36 1.77
CA ALA A 34 -6.98 -1.79 0.43
C ALA A 34 -6.29 -3.15 0.48
N ILE A 35 -6.48 -3.99 -0.55
CA ILE A 35 -5.60 -5.12 -0.86
C ILE A 35 -4.82 -4.73 -2.10
N THR A 36 -3.51 -4.71 -1.97
CA THR A 36 -2.56 -4.26 -2.98
C THR A 36 -1.48 -5.31 -3.23
N ASP A 37 -1.91 -6.55 -3.44
CA ASP A 37 -1.01 -7.66 -3.76
C ASP A 37 -0.15 -7.33 -5.00
N HIS A 38 1.12 -7.75 -5.01
CA HIS A 38 2.04 -7.51 -6.11
C HIS A 38 1.53 -8.13 -7.41
N ASP A 39 1.40 -7.31 -8.44
CA ASP A 39 1.12 -7.65 -9.84
C ASP A 39 -0.14 -8.52 -10.04
N THR A 40 -1.07 -8.53 -9.07
CA THR A 40 -2.29 -9.33 -9.16
C THR A 40 -3.48 -8.76 -8.41
N VAL A 41 -4.67 -8.94 -8.96
CA VAL A 41 -5.96 -8.59 -8.32
C VAL A 41 -6.70 -9.83 -7.78
N LYS A 42 -6.09 -11.02 -7.81
CA LYS A 42 -6.73 -12.28 -7.42
C LYS A 42 -7.24 -12.30 -5.99
N GLY A 43 -6.59 -11.58 -5.07
CA GLY A 43 -7.00 -11.46 -3.67
C GLY A 43 -8.30 -10.66 -3.46
N GLN A 44 -8.68 -9.80 -4.39
CA GLN A 44 -9.81 -8.86 -4.24
C GLN A 44 -11.16 -9.56 -4.02
N LYS A 45 -11.42 -10.67 -4.71
CA LYS A 45 -12.68 -11.42 -4.53
C LYS A 45 -12.84 -11.92 -3.10
N ALA A 46 -11.80 -12.50 -2.52
CA ALA A 46 -11.80 -12.97 -1.13
C ALA A 46 -11.88 -11.79 -0.15
N ALA A 47 -11.17 -10.69 -0.44
CA ALA A 47 -11.22 -9.46 0.36
C ALA A 47 -12.63 -8.83 0.36
N LYS A 48 -13.34 -8.84 -0.76
CA LYS A 48 -14.73 -8.34 -0.86
C LYS A 48 -15.69 -9.13 0.04
N ILE A 49 -15.53 -10.45 0.06
CA ILE A 49 -16.32 -11.32 0.96
C ILE A 49 -16.00 -11.00 2.43
N ALA A 50 -14.70 -10.91 2.78
CA ALA A 50 -14.25 -10.60 4.13
C ALA A 50 -14.73 -9.22 4.61
N ALA A 51 -14.62 -8.21 3.76
CA ALA A 51 -15.07 -6.85 4.07
C ALA A 51 -16.58 -6.80 4.34
N LYS A 52 -17.39 -7.50 3.51
CA LYS A 52 -18.84 -7.61 3.72
C LYS A 52 -19.18 -8.29 5.05
N GLN A 53 -18.54 -9.43 5.37
CA GLN A 53 -18.75 -10.15 6.63
C GLN A 53 -18.43 -9.31 7.86
N LEU A 54 -17.35 -8.52 7.79
CA LEU A 54 -16.85 -7.73 8.92
C LEU A 54 -17.40 -6.30 8.96
N LYS A 55 -18.26 -5.93 8.01
CA LYS A 55 -18.81 -4.56 7.85
C LYS A 55 -17.68 -3.53 7.73
N LEU A 56 -16.66 -3.84 6.94
CA LEU A 56 -15.57 -2.94 6.56
C LEU A 56 -15.77 -2.45 5.13
N LYS A 57 -15.15 -1.32 4.80
CA LYS A 57 -15.06 -0.85 3.42
C LYS A 57 -13.80 -1.41 2.76
N LEU A 58 -13.94 -1.98 1.56
CA LEU A 58 -12.82 -2.43 0.75
C LEU A 58 -12.50 -1.39 -0.31
N ILE A 59 -11.22 -1.13 -0.49
CA ILE A 59 -10.65 -0.44 -1.65
C ILE A 59 -9.98 -1.53 -2.50
N PRO A 60 -10.49 -1.86 -3.70
CA PRO A 60 -9.79 -2.74 -4.62
C PRO A 60 -8.50 -2.06 -5.06
N GLY A 61 -7.39 -2.79 -5.13
CA GLY A 61 -6.10 -2.20 -5.47
C GLY A 61 -5.09 -3.24 -5.94
N ILE A 62 -3.95 -2.75 -6.36
CA ILE A 62 -2.80 -3.53 -6.83
C ILE A 62 -1.52 -2.76 -6.53
N GLU A 63 -0.42 -3.43 -6.19
CA GLU A 63 0.93 -2.85 -6.26
C GLU A 63 1.63 -3.40 -7.50
N VAL A 64 1.86 -2.52 -8.47
CA VAL A 64 2.49 -2.88 -9.75
C VAL A 64 4.00 -2.74 -9.63
N SER A 65 4.73 -3.82 -9.96
CA SER A 65 6.20 -3.80 -10.11
C SER A 65 6.57 -3.20 -11.47
N SER A 66 6.54 -1.87 -11.59
CA SER A 66 6.94 -1.18 -12.83
C SER A 66 8.44 -1.38 -13.12
N THR A 67 8.92 -0.93 -14.28
CA THR A 67 10.35 -0.94 -14.60
C THR A 67 11.16 0.03 -13.76
N ASP A 68 10.50 1.04 -13.20
CA ASP A 68 11.14 2.15 -12.47
C ASP A 68 10.96 2.04 -10.94
N GLY A 69 10.14 1.11 -10.47
CA GLY A 69 9.82 0.92 -9.05
C GLY A 69 8.36 0.60 -8.84
N HIS A 70 7.92 0.56 -7.58
CA HIS A 70 6.57 0.16 -7.24
C HIS A 70 5.57 1.32 -7.33
N VAL A 71 4.41 1.03 -7.94
CA VAL A 71 3.27 1.95 -8.07
C VAL A 71 2.02 1.27 -7.55
N ILE A 72 1.31 1.90 -6.61
CA ILE A 72 0.02 1.41 -6.12
C ILE A 72 -1.10 2.04 -6.95
N GLY A 73 -2.00 1.20 -7.45
CA GLY A 73 -3.30 1.61 -7.97
C GLY A 73 -4.40 1.29 -6.95
N LEU A 74 -5.11 2.31 -6.45
CA LEU A 74 -6.35 2.14 -5.70
C LEU A 74 -7.54 2.26 -6.64
N PHE A 75 -8.66 1.58 -6.31
CA PHE A 75 -9.88 1.49 -7.12
C PHE A 75 -9.65 0.83 -8.49
N VAL A 76 -8.68 -0.07 -8.55
CA VAL A 76 -8.29 -0.84 -9.74
C VAL A 76 -8.75 -2.28 -9.58
N GLU A 77 -9.46 -2.80 -10.58
CA GLU A 77 -10.01 -4.17 -10.55
C GLU A 77 -9.39 -5.10 -11.62
N LYS A 78 -8.54 -4.56 -12.52
CA LYS A 78 -7.85 -5.34 -13.56
C LYS A 78 -6.34 -5.28 -13.35
N GLU A 79 -5.68 -6.38 -13.64
CA GLU A 79 -4.21 -6.44 -13.61
C GLU A 79 -3.60 -5.45 -14.60
N ILE A 80 -2.48 -4.86 -14.21
CA ILE A 80 -1.71 -3.91 -15.03
C ILE A 80 -0.36 -4.55 -15.32
N PRO A 81 0.07 -4.58 -16.59
CA PRO A 81 1.34 -5.19 -16.95
C PRO A 81 2.54 -4.38 -16.41
N ARG A 82 3.71 -5.03 -16.40
CA ARG A 82 4.96 -4.39 -16.01
C ARG A 82 5.43 -3.44 -17.13
N LEU A 83 5.24 -2.17 -16.94
CA LEU A 83 5.62 -1.08 -17.83
C LEU A 83 6.41 -0.01 -17.07
N SER A 84 6.72 1.13 -17.68
CA SER A 84 7.29 2.28 -16.97
C SER A 84 6.30 2.81 -15.91
N ALA A 85 6.81 3.53 -14.91
CA ALA A 85 5.94 4.12 -13.88
C ALA A 85 4.90 5.07 -14.48
N GLU A 86 5.25 5.82 -15.52
CA GLU A 86 4.34 6.75 -16.21
C GLU A 86 3.19 5.98 -16.89
N GLU A 87 3.50 4.95 -17.69
CA GLU A 87 2.49 4.12 -18.34
C GLU A 87 1.59 3.39 -17.33
N VAL A 88 2.15 2.91 -16.21
CA VAL A 88 1.37 2.29 -15.13
C VAL A 88 0.40 3.29 -14.52
N VAL A 89 0.83 4.54 -14.27
CA VAL A 89 -0.04 5.61 -13.77
C VAL A 89 -1.17 5.91 -14.74
N GLU A 90 -0.89 5.99 -16.05
CA GLU A 90 -1.91 6.17 -17.08
C GLU A 90 -2.96 5.05 -17.06
N LEU A 91 -2.53 3.77 -17.01
CA LEU A 91 -3.43 2.63 -16.95
C LEU A 91 -4.25 2.54 -15.65
N ILE A 92 -3.72 3.07 -14.54
CA ILE A 92 -4.49 3.24 -13.30
C ILE A 92 -5.59 4.28 -13.51
N HIS A 93 -5.26 5.43 -14.09
CA HIS A 93 -6.22 6.50 -14.38
C HIS A 93 -7.28 6.08 -15.41
N GLU A 94 -6.93 5.30 -16.43
CA GLU A 94 -7.88 4.71 -17.39
C GLU A 94 -8.92 3.80 -16.72
N GLN A 95 -8.58 3.16 -15.61
CA GLN A 95 -9.53 2.39 -14.81
C GLN A 95 -10.34 3.26 -13.83
N GLY A 96 -10.15 4.58 -13.81
CA GLY A 96 -10.75 5.49 -12.84
C GLY A 96 -10.09 5.38 -11.46
N GLY A 97 -8.89 4.84 -11.40
CA GLY A 97 -8.13 4.61 -10.17
C GLY A 97 -7.33 5.84 -9.72
N VAL A 98 -6.71 5.69 -8.56
CA VAL A 98 -5.82 6.67 -7.92
C VAL A 98 -4.42 6.08 -7.84
N ALA A 99 -3.44 6.76 -8.43
CA ALA A 99 -2.05 6.33 -8.51
C ALA A 99 -1.21 6.87 -7.35
N ILE A 100 -0.48 5.99 -6.67
CA ILE A 100 0.35 6.33 -5.51
C ILE A 100 1.78 5.83 -5.75
N ALA A 101 2.77 6.70 -5.56
CA ALA A 101 4.16 6.28 -5.50
C ALA A 101 4.42 5.55 -4.18
N ALA A 102 4.66 4.22 -4.24
CA ALA A 102 4.94 3.39 -3.09
C ALA A 102 6.39 3.63 -2.60
N HIS A 103 6.56 3.91 -1.29
CA HIS A 103 7.87 4.07 -0.63
C HIS A 103 8.98 4.66 -1.53
N PRO A 104 8.79 5.82 -2.18
CA PRO A 104 9.48 6.24 -3.41
C PRO A 104 11.00 6.39 -3.29
N HIS A 105 11.56 6.56 -2.11
CA HIS A 105 13.02 6.68 -1.91
C HIS A 105 13.60 5.53 -1.07
N CYS A 106 12.90 4.39 -0.93
CA CYS A 106 13.43 3.27 -0.18
C CYS A 106 14.62 2.63 -0.92
N HIS A 107 15.81 2.67 -0.35
CA HIS A 107 17.03 2.08 -0.94
C HIS A 107 17.04 0.54 -0.95
N PHE A 108 16.16 -0.10 -0.18
CA PHE A 108 16.16 -1.56 0.00
C PHE A 108 15.10 -2.29 -0.84
N ARG A 109 14.36 -1.54 -1.67
CA ARG A 109 13.29 -2.07 -2.54
C ARG A 109 13.21 -1.27 -3.84
N PRO A 110 12.64 -1.86 -4.91
CA PRO A 110 12.36 -1.10 -6.13
C PRO A 110 11.49 0.12 -5.81
N SER A 111 11.98 1.29 -6.13
CA SER A 111 11.37 2.57 -5.75
C SER A 111 11.52 3.58 -6.87
N VAL A 112 10.46 4.30 -7.19
CA VAL A 112 10.42 5.26 -8.30
C VAL A 112 11.34 6.48 -8.10
N GLY A 113 11.86 6.67 -6.90
CA GLY A 113 12.83 7.74 -6.61
C GLY A 113 12.30 9.11 -6.94
N ASP A 114 13.15 9.88 -7.62
CA ASP A 114 12.86 11.27 -8.00
C ASP A 114 11.81 11.39 -9.13
N LEU A 115 11.34 10.27 -9.73
CA LEU A 115 10.21 10.31 -10.67
C LEU A 115 8.91 10.85 -10.05
N ILE A 116 8.82 10.91 -8.72
CA ILE A 116 7.71 11.62 -8.06
C ILE A 116 7.64 13.12 -8.42
N LYS A 117 8.70 13.68 -9.03
CA LYS A 117 8.73 15.08 -9.49
C LYS A 117 8.16 15.28 -10.87
N THR A 118 8.10 14.24 -11.68
CA THR A 118 7.76 14.33 -13.13
C THR A 118 6.54 13.50 -13.50
N VAL A 119 6.38 12.31 -12.93
CA VAL A 119 5.23 11.44 -13.16
C VAL A 119 4.03 11.93 -12.33
N LYS A 120 2.84 11.93 -12.91
CA LYS A 120 1.62 12.49 -12.31
C LYS A 120 0.96 11.55 -11.31
N PHE A 121 1.66 11.24 -10.23
CA PHE A 121 1.05 10.54 -9.10
C PHE A 121 0.00 11.43 -8.41
N ASP A 122 -1.12 10.83 -7.99
CA ASP A 122 -2.14 11.51 -7.18
C ASP A 122 -1.67 11.70 -5.74
N TYR A 123 -0.92 10.70 -5.24
CA TYR A 123 -0.33 10.70 -3.91
C TYR A 123 1.09 10.10 -3.90
N VAL A 124 1.80 10.40 -2.84
CA VAL A 124 3.06 9.73 -2.49
C VAL A 124 2.97 9.17 -1.08
N GLU A 125 3.52 8.00 -0.83
CA GLU A 125 3.72 7.50 0.52
C GLU A 125 4.82 8.32 1.20
N THR A 126 4.43 9.42 1.83
CA THR A 126 5.35 10.23 2.63
C THR A 126 5.79 9.52 3.90
N PHE A 127 5.05 8.48 4.29
CA PHE A 127 5.42 7.56 5.34
C PHE A 127 4.97 6.13 5.01
N ASN A 128 5.94 5.27 4.71
CA ASN A 128 5.75 3.82 4.64
C ASN A 128 6.44 3.19 5.85
N THR A 129 5.70 2.41 6.64
CA THR A 129 6.18 1.94 7.94
C THR A 129 7.30 0.91 7.87
N ARG A 130 7.48 0.28 6.71
CA ARG A 130 8.52 -0.72 6.46
C ARG A 130 9.78 -0.16 5.81
N VAL A 131 9.85 1.15 5.57
CA VAL A 131 11.10 1.80 5.14
C VAL A 131 12.05 1.84 6.34
N PRO A 132 13.14 1.03 6.36
CA PRO A 132 13.94 0.87 7.57
C PRO A 132 14.90 2.03 7.81
N TRP A 133 15.09 2.90 6.81
CA TRP A 133 16.03 4.01 6.85
C TRP A 133 15.29 5.35 6.91
N ILE A 134 15.30 5.98 8.07
CA ILE A 134 14.57 7.23 8.32
C ILE A 134 14.89 8.35 7.31
N PRO A 135 16.16 8.58 6.89
CA PRO A 135 16.48 9.59 5.88
C PRO A 135 15.72 9.44 4.55
N ASP A 136 15.36 8.21 4.14
CA ASP A 136 14.57 7.97 2.93
C ASP A 136 13.18 8.61 3.04
N SER A 137 12.55 8.44 4.20
CA SER A 137 11.24 9.08 4.47
C SER A 137 11.37 10.59 4.57
N TRP A 138 12.41 11.10 5.18
CA TRP A 138 12.66 12.56 5.26
C TRP A 138 12.89 13.16 3.88
N LYS A 139 13.66 12.48 3.00
CA LYS A 139 13.83 12.91 1.61
C LYS A 139 12.49 13.00 0.89
N THR A 140 11.65 11.94 0.99
CA THR A 140 10.31 11.93 0.38
C THR A 140 9.44 13.07 0.91
N GLN A 141 9.41 13.28 2.23
CA GLN A 141 8.63 14.34 2.87
C GLN A 141 9.11 15.73 2.45
N GLY A 142 10.42 15.93 2.34
CA GLY A 142 11.03 17.18 1.88
C GLY A 142 10.58 17.52 0.45
N ILE A 143 10.73 16.59 -0.48
CA ILE A 143 10.29 16.77 -1.87
C ILE A 143 8.77 16.96 -1.96
N ALA A 144 7.99 16.17 -1.25
CA ALA A 144 6.53 16.30 -1.25
C ALA A 144 6.08 17.68 -0.77
N LYS A 145 6.74 18.23 0.25
CA LYS A 145 6.47 19.57 0.75
C LYS A 145 6.85 20.66 -0.26
N GLU A 146 8.05 20.56 -0.84
CA GLU A 146 8.57 21.50 -1.82
C GLU A 146 7.69 21.57 -3.07
N MET A 147 7.24 20.41 -3.56
CA MET A 147 6.46 20.28 -4.77
C MET A 147 4.94 20.28 -4.53
N ASN A 148 4.50 20.47 -3.29
CA ASN A 148 3.08 20.41 -2.90
C ASN A 148 2.40 19.09 -3.30
N LEU A 149 3.13 17.97 -3.24
CA LEU A 149 2.58 16.64 -3.49
C LEU A 149 1.73 16.19 -2.30
N LYS A 150 0.66 15.47 -2.58
CA LYS A 150 -0.25 14.97 -1.56
C LYS A 150 0.33 13.73 -0.90
N GLY A 151 0.54 13.78 0.41
CA GLY A 151 1.15 12.69 1.19
C GLY A 151 0.12 11.83 1.91
N ILE A 152 0.34 10.52 1.90
CA ILE A 152 -0.38 9.54 2.71
C ILE A 152 0.61 8.70 3.53
N ALA A 153 0.08 7.95 4.49
CA ALA A 153 0.83 6.94 5.22
C ALA A 153 0.21 5.56 5.02
N ALA A 154 1.05 4.54 4.91
CA ALA A 154 0.64 3.16 4.75
C ALA A 154 1.52 2.21 5.54
N SER A 155 0.98 1.04 5.92
CA SER A 155 1.75 0.05 6.65
C SER A 155 2.61 -0.82 5.75
N ASP A 156 2.18 -1.07 4.51
CA ASP A 156 2.82 -2.04 3.62
C ASP A 156 2.92 -3.42 4.30
N ALA A 157 1.82 -3.77 5.00
CA ALA A 157 1.82 -4.92 5.89
C ALA A 157 1.80 -6.23 5.11
N HIS A 158 2.74 -7.11 5.44
CA HIS A 158 2.84 -8.48 4.93
C HIS A 158 2.43 -9.52 5.99
N ALA A 159 2.21 -9.05 7.22
CA ALA A 159 1.72 -9.84 8.33
C ALA A 159 0.69 -9.04 9.13
N ILE A 160 -0.22 -9.76 9.83
CA ILE A 160 -1.29 -9.10 10.61
C ILE A 160 -0.74 -8.19 11.71
N GLU A 161 0.46 -8.46 12.22
CA GLU A 161 1.12 -7.68 13.25
C GLU A 161 1.53 -6.28 12.76
N GLU A 162 1.74 -6.10 11.46
CA GLU A 162 2.17 -4.85 10.82
C GLU A 162 0.99 -3.92 10.50
N VAL A 163 -0.23 -4.46 10.42
CA VAL A 163 -1.44 -3.71 10.04
C VAL A 163 -1.71 -2.57 11.03
N GLY A 164 -2.00 -1.38 10.49
CA GLY A 164 -2.39 -0.20 11.26
C GLY A 164 -1.23 0.67 11.75
N PHE A 165 0.01 0.32 11.41
CA PHE A 165 1.17 1.16 11.77
C PHE A 165 1.23 2.44 10.93
N GLY A 166 0.82 2.39 9.66
CA GLY A 166 0.59 3.53 8.80
C GLY A 166 -0.85 3.54 8.32
N THR A 167 -1.58 4.64 8.51
CA THR A 167 -2.97 4.73 8.08
C THR A 167 -3.29 6.09 7.51
N THR A 168 -4.31 6.12 6.66
CA THR A 168 -4.78 7.32 5.95
C THR A 168 -6.18 7.70 6.41
N LYS A 169 -6.42 9.01 6.61
CA LYS A 169 -7.72 9.58 6.99
C LYS A 169 -8.42 10.16 5.78
N VAL A 170 -9.69 9.79 5.60
CA VAL A 170 -10.61 10.34 4.61
C VAL A 170 -11.99 10.54 5.25
N ARG A 171 -12.83 11.41 4.69
CA ARG A 171 -14.26 11.52 5.06
C ARG A 171 -15.05 10.38 4.43
N ASP A 172 -14.84 10.21 3.13
CA ASP A 172 -15.34 9.12 2.28
C ASP A 172 -14.29 8.78 1.20
N PHE A 173 -14.58 7.84 0.32
CA PHE A 173 -13.62 7.43 -0.70
C PHE A 173 -13.41 8.49 -1.80
N GLY A 174 -14.35 9.38 -2.04
CA GLY A 174 -14.18 10.50 -2.96
C GLY A 174 -13.08 11.48 -2.52
N ASP A 175 -12.66 11.45 -1.24
CA ASP A 175 -11.52 12.24 -0.80
C ASP A 175 -10.19 11.80 -1.45
N PHE A 176 -10.06 10.56 -1.93
CA PHE A 176 -8.89 10.13 -2.69
C PHE A 176 -8.84 10.80 -4.06
N GLU A 177 -9.93 10.78 -4.83
CA GLU A 177 -10.05 11.42 -6.14
C GLU A 177 -9.87 12.95 -6.02
N ASN A 178 -10.39 13.54 -4.96
CA ASN A 178 -10.34 14.99 -4.73
C ASN A 178 -9.04 15.45 -4.04
N GLY A 179 -8.08 14.57 -3.84
CA GLY A 179 -6.79 14.91 -3.21
C GLY A 179 -6.89 15.39 -1.77
N LYS A 180 -7.87 14.89 -1.00
CA LYS A 180 -8.15 15.29 0.38
C LYS A 180 -7.79 14.23 1.42
N ALA A 181 -7.30 13.07 0.98
CA ALA A 181 -6.77 12.05 1.88
C ALA A 181 -5.51 12.57 2.61
N LYS A 182 -5.35 12.22 3.88
CA LYS A 182 -4.28 12.72 4.75
C LYS A 182 -3.73 11.61 5.63
N VAL A 183 -2.49 11.75 6.06
CA VAL A 183 -1.90 10.88 7.10
C VAL A 183 -2.77 10.91 8.35
N ALA A 184 -3.14 9.73 8.87
CA ALA A 184 -3.85 9.56 10.14
C ALA A 184 -2.91 9.09 11.24
N SER A 185 -2.12 8.05 10.99
CA SER A 185 -1.06 7.57 11.88
C SER A 185 0.15 7.12 11.08
N ALA A 186 1.32 7.23 11.71
CA ALA A 186 2.59 6.83 11.13
C ALA A 186 3.52 6.36 12.26
N ARG A 187 3.72 5.05 12.35
CA ARG A 187 4.62 4.42 13.32
C ARG A 187 5.49 3.38 12.63
N TRP A 188 6.77 3.41 12.87
CA TRP A 188 7.71 2.46 12.26
C TRP A 188 7.41 1.01 12.62
N THR A 189 7.45 0.15 11.62
CA THR A 189 7.56 -1.30 11.81
C THR A 189 8.99 -1.61 12.19
N GLY A 190 9.23 -1.99 13.43
CA GLY A 190 10.58 -2.28 13.89
C GLY A 190 11.27 -3.38 13.06
N PRO A 191 12.59 -3.33 12.88
CA PRO A 191 13.35 -4.29 12.06
C PRO A 191 13.13 -5.74 12.50
N TRP A 192 12.91 -5.98 13.79
CA TRP A 192 12.58 -7.30 14.32
C TRP A 192 11.29 -7.86 13.70
N LEU A 193 10.22 -7.06 13.60
CA LEU A 193 8.95 -7.51 13.06
C LEU A 193 9.06 -7.82 11.56
N ILE A 194 9.79 -6.99 10.82
CA ILE A 194 10.07 -7.21 9.39
C ILE A 194 10.87 -8.50 9.19
N THR A 195 11.92 -8.72 9.99
CA THR A 195 12.77 -9.92 9.92
C THR A 195 11.98 -11.17 10.28
N TYR A 196 11.18 -11.11 11.33
CA TYR A 196 10.29 -12.21 11.74
C TYR A 196 9.29 -12.57 10.63
N GLY A 197 8.67 -11.58 10.00
CA GLY A 197 7.77 -11.79 8.85
C GLY A 197 8.48 -12.45 7.67
N LYS A 198 9.70 -12.01 7.33
CA LYS A 198 10.53 -12.64 6.29
C LYS A 198 10.89 -14.09 6.62
N PHE A 199 11.24 -14.37 7.88
CA PHE A 199 11.55 -15.71 8.34
C PHE A 199 10.34 -16.65 8.25
N ARG A 200 9.16 -16.20 8.70
CA ARG A 200 7.91 -16.98 8.57
C ARG A 200 7.55 -17.26 7.11
N ARG A 201 7.75 -16.30 6.21
CA ARG A 201 7.58 -16.51 4.75
C ARG A 201 8.51 -17.59 4.21
N PHE A 202 9.78 -17.55 4.61
CA PHE A 202 10.77 -18.58 4.24
C PHE A 202 10.34 -19.97 4.70
N LEU A 203 9.92 -20.12 5.95
CA LEU A 203 9.43 -21.40 6.48
C LEU A 203 8.22 -21.91 5.69
N ARG A 204 7.24 -21.06 5.42
CA ARG A 204 6.05 -21.43 4.64
C ARG A 204 6.40 -21.86 3.22
N LYS A 205 7.27 -21.12 2.53
CA LYS A 205 7.70 -21.43 1.16
C LYS A 205 8.39 -22.80 1.08
N ASN A 206 9.11 -23.17 2.12
CA ASN A 206 9.83 -24.45 2.20
C ASN A 206 9.02 -25.54 2.90
N LYS A 207 7.74 -25.35 3.17
CA LYS A 207 6.83 -26.31 3.86
C LYS A 207 7.35 -26.76 5.23
N LEU A 208 8.06 -25.89 5.93
CA LEU A 208 8.61 -26.11 7.28
C LEU A 208 7.70 -25.55 8.37
N TYR A 209 6.50 -25.08 7.99
CA TYR A 209 5.53 -24.44 8.89
C TYR A 209 4.11 -24.72 8.40
#